data_a06e2a2e58d014343921260af6158c16
#
_entry.id   a06e2a2e58d014343921260af6158c16
#
_cell.length_a   1.000
_cell.length_b   1.000
_cell.length_c   1.000
_cell.angle_alpha   90.00
_cell.angle_beta   90.00
_cell.angle_gamma   90.00
#
_symmetry.space_group_name_H-M   'P 1'
#
loop_
_entity.id
_entity.type
_entity.pdbx_description
1 polymer ?
#
loop_
_entity_poly.entity_id
_entity_poly.type
_entity_poly.pdbx_seq_one_letter_code
_entity_poly.pdbx_strand_id
1 'polypeptide(L)'
;MTALPAVVPPWQDRLVALARRRPVEIALGLVLLAGLTLWIYAGVRGALAQLAAQNLRTLVTSEVVALEAWVGEKRLNVQRWAGGARVVAAVERLVAQAAGGDAAVLAACRGDAGTELVTAVDLLRQRDVAAAIHLVDRDGRVIADRDGRACGLLLTPARRELYAPVFGGAVRFTATSTAQERIGVAGGKAEPKVWIAAPVVNAAGEAIAVLDIGKPAAERFSQLFEAARSGNSGEAYAFDLQGRLLTESRFRAELEDSGRLNRGQSSILALRLTDADDQGAPQLSRLIRTALAARVAPGGASSVGEVLTPYPNYLGERVVGAWRWLDEYGFGVAVEVSEDEAFAPLARLESAFAVLGALVGGAGFALVVSLLRMQRMARVVEAAQAAMKAGNYELFEEIGQGGIARVYRAQHRLLKRPTAVKVIQLAQSTDELLARFDREVRLCSQLMHPNTIEIFDYGRTPEGLPFYAMELLEGATLQQLVERHGPFEPARAVHVLRGVAGSLAEAHERGLVHRDVTPANVMLCRKGGLHDVPKLLDFGLIKDTHADGTHTT
;
A
#
# COMPACT_ATOMS: atom_id res chain seq x y z
N MET A 1 -0.51 -14.84 -49.86
CA MET A 1 -1.17 -14.45 -48.59
C MET A 1 -0.90 -12.98 -48.40
N THR A 2 -1.84 -12.15 -48.85
CA THR A 2 -1.78 -10.69 -48.78
C THR A 2 -2.22 -10.26 -47.37
N ALA A 3 -1.29 -9.70 -46.61
CA ALA A 3 -1.61 -9.08 -45.33
C ALA A 3 -2.45 -7.81 -45.58
N LEU A 4 -3.68 -7.84 -45.08
CA LEU A 4 -4.56 -6.67 -45.04
C LEU A 4 -3.89 -5.58 -44.14
N PRO A 5 -3.94 -4.31 -44.52
CA PRO A 5 -3.48 -3.24 -43.64
C PRO A 5 -4.34 -3.24 -42.38
N ALA A 6 -3.70 -3.29 -41.23
CA ALA A 6 -4.37 -3.20 -39.93
C ALA A 6 -5.13 -1.85 -39.87
N VAL A 7 -6.46 -1.93 -39.89
CA VAL A 7 -7.34 -0.78 -39.68
C VAL A 7 -7.11 -0.32 -38.24
N VAL A 8 -6.40 0.78 -38.06
CA VAL A 8 -6.20 1.41 -36.75
C VAL A 8 -7.57 1.84 -36.21
N PRO A 9 -8.01 1.36 -35.04
CA PRO A 9 -9.33 1.70 -34.53
C PRO A 9 -9.44 3.21 -34.23
N PRO A 10 -10.57 3.84 -34.55
CA PRO A 10 -10.74 5.31 -34.49
C PRO A 10 -10.56 5.94 -33.11
N TRP A 11 -10.57 5.14 -32.02
CA TRP A 11 -10.28 5.63 -30.68
C TRP A 11 -8.78 5.87 -30.45
N GLN A 12 -7.88 5.19 -31.17
CA GLN A 12 -6.44 5.41 -31.06
C GLN A 12 -6.04 6.78 -31.61
N ASP A 13 -6.65 7.21 -32.71
CA ASP A 13 -6.41 8.56 -33.27
C ASP A 13 -6.87 9.67 -32.32
N ARG A 14 -7.99 9.44 -31.63
CA ARG A 14 -8.48 10.38 -30.60
C ARG A 14 -7.55 10.47 -29.40
N LEU A 15 -7.00 9.34 -28.93
CA LEU A 15 -6.02 9.32 -27.82
C LEU A 15 -4.70 9.98 -28.21
N VAL A 16 -4.21 9.74 -29.43
CA VAL A 16 -2.99 10.38 -29.94
C VAL A 16 -3.19 11.90 -30.07
N ALA A 17 -4.34 12.32 -30.56
CA ALA A 17 -4.68 13.75 -30.67
C ALA A 17 -4.80 14.41 -29.28
N LEU A 18 -5.36 13.71 -28.30
CA LEU A 18 -5.47 14.16 -26.91
C LEU A 18 -4.09 14.28 -26.26
N ALA A 19 -3.25 13.26 -26.42
CA ALA A 19 -1.89 13.23 -25.87
C ALA A 19 -0.96 14.28 -26.47
N ARG A 20 -1.18 14.63 -27.74
CA ARG A 20 -0.40 15.67 -28.44
C ARG A 20 -0.78 17.09 -27.98
N ARG A 21 -2.05 17.29 -27.61
CA ARG A 21 -2.59 18.63 -27.28
C ARG A 21 -2.58 18.94 -25.78
N ARG A 22 -2.55 17.92 -24.88
CA ARG A 22 -2.78 18.12 -23.43
C ARG A 22 -1.93 17.25 -22.51
N PRO A 23 -0.59 17.15 -22.68
CA PRO A 23 0.25 16.32 -21.80
C PRO A 23 0.21 16.80 -20.35
N VAL A 24 -0.01 18.11 -20.14
CA VAL A 24 -0.10 18.71 -18.79
C VAL A 24 -1.39 18.26 -18.07
N GLU A 25 -2.51 18.15 -18.79
CA GLU A 25 -3.79 17.73 -18.19
C GLU A 25 -3.76 16.26 -17.77
N ILE A 26 -3.09 15.38 -18.53
CA ILE A 26 -2.92 13.98 -18.18
C ILE A 26 -2.02 13.85 -16.94
N ALA A 27 -0.90 14.60 -16.90
CA ALA A 27 -0.02 14.64 -15.74
C ALA A 27 -0.74 15.16 -14.49
N LEU A 28 -1.54 16.22 -14.64
CA LEU A 28 -2.35 16.78 -13.55
C LEU A 28 -3.39 15.76 -13.05
N GLY A 29 -4.06 15.04 -13.95
CA GLY A 29 -5.01 13.98 -13.61
C GLY A 29 -4.36 12.85 -12.80
N LEU A 30 -3.15 12.41 -13.16
CA LEU A 30 -2.39 11.41 -12.40
C LEU A 30 -1.97 11.91 -11.02
N VAL A 31 -1.55 13.18 -10.90
CA VAL A 31 -1.20 13.80 -9.61
C VAL A 31 -2.44 13.90 -8.71
N LEU A 32 -3.59 14.31 -9.25
CA LEU A 32 -4.84 14.38 -8.51
C LEU A 32 -5.31 12.99 -8.03
N LEU A 33 -5.18 11.98 -8.88
CA LEU A 33 -5.51 10.59 -8.51
C LEU A 33 -4.61 10.08 -7.39
N ALA A 34 -3.29 10.33 -7.48
CA ALA A 34 -2.36 9.98 -6.43
C ALA A 34 -2.66 10.73 -5.11
N GLY A 35 -2.96 12.02 -5.19
CA GLY A 35 -3.36 12.83 -4.05
C GLY A 35 -4.64 12.32 -3.38
N LEU A 36 -5.65 11.97 -4.18
CA LEU A 36 -6.90 11.38 -3.68
C LEU A 36 -6.66 10.02 -3.00
N THR A 37 -5.82 9.17 -3.60
CA THR A 37 -5.46 7.87 -3.02
C THR A 37 -4.77 8.02 -1.66
N LEU A 38 -3.81 8.95 -1.56
CA LEU A 38 -3.13 9.27 -0.30
C LEU A 38 -4.09 9.86 0.75
N TRP A 39 -5.02 10.70 0.34
CA TRP A 39 -6.02 11.28 1.25
C TRP A 39 -6.96 10.20 1.79
N ILE A 40 -7.47 9.30 0.94
CA ILE A 40 -8.30 8.16 1.35
C ILE A 40 -7.52 7.26 2.30
N TYR A 41 -6.26 6.92 1.97
CA TYR A 41 -5.41 6.11 2.82
C TYR A 41 -5.22 6.72 4.20
N ALA A 42 -4.91 8.02 4.29
CA ALA A 42 -4.74 8.72 5.56
C ALA A 42 -6.03 8.73 6.40
N GLY A 43 -7.19 8.93 5.76
CA GLY A 43 -8.50 8.88 6.41
C GLY A 43 -8.83 7.50 6.97
N VAL A 44 -8.64 6.45 6.19
CA VAL A 44 -8.90 5.06 6.63
C VAL A 44 -7.94 4.63 7.73
N ARG A 45 -6.65 4.99 7.60
CA ARG A 45 -5.64 4.75 8.66
C ARG A 45 -6.06 5.40 9.98
N GLY A 46 -6.51 6.65 9.95
CA GLY A 46 -7.01 7.35 11.13
C GLY A 46 -8.23 6.68 11.75
N ALA A 47 -9.19 6.26 10.93
CA ALA A 47 -10.40 5.57 11.39
C ALA A 47 -10.09 4.20 12.02
N LEU A 48 -9.17 3.42 11.44
CA LEU A 48 -8.74 2.14 12.00
C LEU A 48 -7.99 2.31 13.33
N ALA A 49 -7.15 3.33 13.46
CA ALA A 49 -6.47 3.63 14.73
C ALA A 49 -7.50 4.01 15.82
N GLN A 50 -8.52 4.80 15.48
CA GLN A 50 -9.61 5.14 16.40
C GLN A 50 -10.43 3.90 16.80
N LEU A 51 -10.70 3.00 15.86
CA LEU A 51 -11.38 1.73 16.15
C LEU A 51 -10.57 0.85 17.10
N ALA A 52 -9.26 0.74 16.90
CA ALA A 52 -8.37 0.01 17.81
C ALA A 52 -8.39 0.62 19.23
N ALA A 53 -8.34 1.95 19.34
CA ALA A 53 -8.48 2.65 20.62
C ALA A 53 -9.82 2.35 21.31
N GLN A 54 -10.90 2.42 20.56
CA GLN A 54 -12.24 2.15 21.06
C GLN A 54 -12.40 0.70 21.54
N ASN A 55 -11.85 -0.25 20.79
CA ASN A 55 -11.85 -1.66 21.17
C ASN A 55 -11.11 -1.89 22.48
N LEU A 56 -9.89 -1.33 22.63
CA LEU A 56 -9.10 -1.44 23.87
C LEU A 56 -9.81 -0.82 25.06
N ARG A 57 -10.42 0.37 24.89
CA ARG A 57 -11.22 1.00 25.97
C ARG A 57 -12.43 0.14 26.36
N THR A 58 -13.09 -0.47 25.38
CA THR A 58 -14.24 -1.35 25.63
C THR A 58 -13.80 -2.58 26.41
N LEU A 59 -12.67 -3.20 26.05
CA LEU A 59 -12.12 -4.33 26.76
C LEU A 59 -11.80 -3.99 28.23
N VAL A 60 -11.04 -2.90 28.48
CA VAL A 60 -10.77 -2.46 29.86
C VAL A 60 -12.05 -2.20 30.64
N THR A 61 -13.03 -1.56 30.00
CA THR A 61 -14.31 -1.26 30.67
C THR A 61 -15.09 -2.53 31.03
N SER A 62 -15.11 -3.51 30.12
CA SER A 62 -15.73 -4.81 30.35
C SER A 62 -15.09 -5.54 31.54
N GLU A 63 -13.75 -5.51 31.61
CA GLU A 63 -13.00 -6.09 32.72
C GLU A 63 -13.34 -5.45 34.06
N VAL A 64 -13.37 -4.12 34.07
CA VAL A 64 -13.71 -3.40 35.30
C VAL A 64 -15.13 -3.70 35.73
N VAL A 65 -16.10 -3.78 34.81
CA VAL A 65 -17.48 -4.16 35.14
C VAL A 65 -17.56 -5.58 35.74
N ALA A 66 -16.83 -6.53 35.16
CA ALA A 66 -16.77 -7.91 35.68
C ALA A 66 -16.13 -7.95 37.08
N LEU A 67 -15.04 -7.20 37.28
CA LEU A 67 -14.40 -7.06 38.58
C LEU A 67 -15.32 -6.43 39.62
N GLU A 68 -15.97 -5.31 39.29
CA GLU A 68 -16.88 -4.62 40.21
C GLU A 68 -18.08 -5.50 40.61
N ALA A 69 -18.64 -6.27 39.67
CA ALA A 69 -19.68 -7.25 39.95
C ALA A 69 -19.19 -8.34 40.91
N TRP A 70 -18.01 -8.89 40.67
CA TRP A 70 -17.42 -9.90 41.55
C TRP A 70 -17.08 -9.34 42.94
N VAL A 71 -16.51 -8.16 43.03
CA VAL A 71 -16.19 -7.49 44.31
C VAL A 71 -17.47 -7.21 45.07
N GLY A 72 -18.53 -6.73 44.39
CA GLY A 72 -19.86 -6.48 44.97
C GLY A 72 -20.46 -7.74 45.59
N GLU A 73 -20.43 -8.87 44.87
CA GLU A 73 -20.87 -10.16 45.39
C GLU A 73 -20.09 -10.56 46.65
N LYS A 74 -18.75 -10.44 46.62
CA LYS A 74 -17.88 -10.84 47.76
C LYS A 74 -18.06 -9.91 48.95
N ARG A 75 -18.26 -8.62 48.75
CA ARG A 75 -18.61 -7.68 49.85
C ARG A 75 -19.89 -8.07 50.55
N LEU A 76 -20.95 -8.36 49.80
CA LEU A 76 -22.21 -8.80 50.35
C LEU A 76 -22.12 -10.11 51.13
N ASN A 77 -21.30 -11.05 50.64
CA ASN A 77 -21.09 -12.31 51.30
C ASN A 77 -20.38 -12.11 52.67
N VAL A 78 -19.27 -11.37 52.67
CA VAL A 78 -18.51 -11.12 53.91
C VAL A 78 -19.34 -10.29 54.91
N GLN A 79 -20.10 -9.32 54.44
CA GLN A 79 -21.02 -8.56 55.28
C GLN A 79 -22.10 -9.45 55.96
N ARG A 80 -22.68 -10.38 55.19
CA ARG A 80 -23.64 -11.37 55.76
C ARG A 80 -22.98 -12.28 56.76
N TRP A 81 -21.73 -12.71 56.54
CA TRP A 81 -21.00 -13.53 57.47
C TRP A 81 -20.67 -12.76 58.75
N ALA A 82 -20.23 -11.50 58.64
CA ALA A 82 -19.93 -10.63 59.75
C ALA A 82 -21.18 -10.35 60.63
N GLY A 83 -22.37 -10.25 59.99
CA GLY A 83 -23.66 -10.05 60.68
C GLY A 83 -24.33 -11.35 61.17
N GLY A 84 -23.71 -12.52 60.94
CA GLY A 84 -24.26 -13.79 61.37
C GLY A 84 -24.33 -13.89 62.92
N ALA A 85 -25.46 -14.25 63.49
CA ALA A 85 -25.66 -14.26 64.96
C ALA A 85 -24.58 -15.06 65.73
N ARG A 86 -24.13 -16.20 65.18
CA ARG A 86 -23.04 -17.00 65.78
C ARG A 86 -21.69 -16.29 65.67
N VAL A 87 -21.43 -15.59 64.57
CA VAL A 87 -20.17 -14.84 64.38
C VAL A 87 -20.15 -13.66 65.34
N VAL A 88 -21.23 -12.88 65.42
CA VAL A 88 -21.35 -11.74 66.36
C VAL A 88 -21.10 -12.21 67.81
N ALA A 89 -21.80 -13.27 68.28
CA ALA A 89 -21.64 -13.82 69.62
C ALA A 89 -20.20 -14.33 69.89
N ALA A 90 -19.53 -14.96 68.92
CA ALA A 90 -18.13 -15.38 69.03
C ALA A 90 -17.18 -14.19 69.14
N VAL A 91 -17.42 -13.12 68.32
CA VAL A 91 -16.62 -11.89 68.33
C VAL A 91 -16.80 -11.12 69.64
N GLU A 92 -18.00 -10.98 70.16
CA GLU A 92 -18.24 -10.33 71.47
C GLU A 92 -17.43 -11.03 72.59
N ARG A 93 -17.42 -12.38 72.62
CA ARG A 93 -16.63 -13.15 73.58
C ARG A 93 -15.12 -12.96 73.40
N LEU A 94 -14.65 -12.99 72.16
CA LEU A 94 -13.24 -12.77 71.84
C LEU A 94 -12.75 -11.38 72.25
N VAL A 95 -13.54 -10.31 71.95
CA VAL A 95 -13.20 -8.95 72.34
C VAL A 95 -13.14 -8.82 73.87
N ALA A 96 -14.11 -9.42 74.58
CA ALA A 96 -14.14 -9.42 76.04
C ALA A 96 -12.89 -10.16 76.64
N GLN A 97 -12.52 -11.30 76.09
CA GLN A 97 -11.35 -12.07 76.55
C GLN A 97 -10.04 -11.37 76.19
N ALA A 98 -9.95 -10.69 75.05
CA ALA A 98 -8.76 -9.97 74.60
C ALA A 98 -8.46 -8.70 75.40
N ALA A 99 -9.41 -8.15 76.14
CA ALA A 99 -9.28 -6.91 76.89
C ALA A 99 -8.25 -6.95 78.02
N GLY A 100 -7.73 -8.14 78.38
CA GLY A 100 -6.72 -8.33 79.40
C GLY A 100 -5.28 -8.11 79.03
N GLY A 101 -4.98 -7.55 77.86
CA GLY A 101 -3.62 -7.31 77.38
C GLY A 101 -3.05 -8.43 76.47
N ASP A 102 -1.79 -8.36 76.10
CA ASP A 102 -1.17 -9.17 75.02
C ASP A 102 -1.26 -10.70 75.31
N ALA A 103 -1.08 -11.14 76.55
CA ALA A 103 -1.24 -12.52 76.87
C ALA A 103 -2.65 -13.04 76.75
N ALA A 104 -3.62 -12.21 77.08
CA ALA A 104 -5.07 -12.51 76.95
C ALA A 104 -5.49 -12.59 75.48
N VAL A 105 -4.97 -11.70 74.61
CA VAL A 105 -5.19 -11.74 73.17
C VAL A 105 -4.67 -13.04 72.57
N LEU A 106 -3.44 -13.45 72.93
CA LEU A 106 -2.86 -14.70 72.42
C LEU A 106 -3.67 -15.93 72.92
N ALA A 107 -4.10 -15.94 74.23
CA ALA A 107 -4.91 -17.01 74.75
C ALA A 107 -6.31 -17.09 74.09
N ALA A 108 -6.98 -15.96 73.89
CA ALA A 108 -8.26 -15.90 73.24
C ALA A 108 -8.20 -16.31 71.76
N CYS A 109 -7.17 -15.83 71.04
CA CYS A 109 -7.00 -16.11 69.62
C CYS A 109 -6.70 -17.60 69.35
N ARG A 110 -5.87 -18.23 70.18
CA ARG A 110 -5.46 -19.65 70.04
C ARG A 110 -6.40 -20.60 70.77
N GLY A 111 -7.26 -20.12 71.63
CA GLY A 111 -8.22 -20.89 72.39
C GLY A 111 -9.51 -21.22 71.69
N ASP A 112 -10.45 -21.71 72.52
CA ASP A 112 -11.77 -22.14 72.01
C ASP A 112 -12.54 -21.01 71.32
N ALA A 113 -12.46 -19.78 71.80
CA ALA A 113 -13.15 -18.63 71.23
C ALA A 113 -12.69 -18.29 69.82
N GLY A 114 -11.36 -18.34 69.53
CA GLY A 114 -10.80 -18.17 68.22
C GLY A 114 -11.22 -19.29 67.26
N THR A 115 -11.19 -20.53 67.73
CA THR A 115 -11.63 -21.72 66.98
C THR A 115 -13.12 -21.67 66.66
N GLU A 116 -13.93 -21.22 67.60
CA GLU A 116 -15.40 -21.05 67.43
C GLU A 116 -15.74 -20.02 66.37
N LEU A 117 -15.02 -18.88 66.37
CA LEU A 117 -15.21 -17.86 65.31
C LEU A 117 -14.90 -18.43 63.94
N VAL A 118 -13.72 -19.06 63.76
CA VAL A 118 -13.31 -19.66 62.48
C VAL A 118 -14.32 -20.69 62.03
N THR A 119 -14.82 -21.54 62.94
CA THR A 119 -15.86 -22.54 62.64
C THR A 119 -17.17 -21.90 62.26
N ALA A 120 -17.61 -20.82 62.96
CA ALA A 120 -18.81 -20.08 62.61
C ALA A 120 -18.78 -19.45 61.24
N VAL A 121 -17.62 -18.87 60.88
CA VAL A 121 -17.40 -18.32 59.51
C VAL A 121 -17.36 -19.44 58.47
N ASP A 122 -16.67 -20.55 58.75
CA ASP A 122 -16.59 -21.70 57.84
C ASP A 122 -17.95 -22.36 57.59
N LEU A 123 -18.83 -22.39 58.52
CA LEU A 123 -20.20 -22.89 58.35
C LEU A 123 -21.04 -21.99 57.43
N LEU A 124 -20.86 -20.67 57.50
CA LEU A 124 -21.60 -19.72 56.68
C LEU A 124 -21.10 -19.65 55.21
N ARG A 125 -19.82 -19.91 54.97
CA ARG A 125 -19.25 -19.76 53.66
C ARG A 125 -19.49 -20.94 52.70
N GLN A 126 -19.90 -22.11 53.19
CA GLN A 126 -20.21 -23.34 52.43
C GLN A 126 -19.18 -23.72 51.34
N ARG A 127 -19.31 -23.18 50.14
CA ARG A 127 -18.46 -23.45 48.97
C ARG A 127 -17.45 -22.34 48.66
N ASP A 128 -17.51 -21.20 49.35
CA ASP A 128 -16.63 -20.05 49.07
C ASP A 128 -15.34 -20.17 49.88
N VAL A 129 -14.24 -20.59 49.21
CA VAL A 129 -12.95 -20.86 49.84
C VAL A 129 -12.34 -19.58 50.41
N ALA A 130 -12.15 -19.48 51.73
CA ALA A 130 -11.33 -18.45 52.36
C ALA A 130 -9.99 -19.04 52.72
N ALA A 131 -8.88 -18.46 52.20
CA ALA A 131 -7.52 -18.88 52.53
C ALA A 131 -7.05 -18.30 53.86
N ALA A 132 -7.65 -17.18 54.33
CA ALA A 132 -7.34 -16.59 55.63
C ALA A 132 -8.59 -15.94 56.24
N ILE A 133 -8.68 -16.00 57.54
CA ILE A 133 -9.69 -15.33 58.35
C ILE A 133 -8.97 -14.58 59.46
N HIS A 134 -9.07 -13.25 59.47
CA HIS A 134 -8.55 -12.43 60.52
C HIS A 134 -9.70 -11.69 61.21
N LEU A 135 -9.66 -11.56 62.51
CA LEU A 135 -10.48 -10.64 63.24
C LEU A 135 -9.56 -9.54 63.81
N VAL A 136 -9.90 -8.28 63.51
CA VAL A 136 -9.04 -7.14 63.91
C VAL A 136 -9.87 -6.23 64.84
N ASP A 137 -9.26 -5.87 65.98
CA ASP A 137 -9.86 -4.95 66.93
C ASP A 137 -9.71 -3.46 66.54
N ARG A 138 -10.25 -2.54 67.33
CA ARG A 138 -10.16 -1.09 67.07
C ARG A 138 -8.73 -0.53 67.08
N ASP A 139 -7.81 -1.20 67.81
CA ASP A 139 -6.40 -0.80 67.86
C ASP A 139 -5.62 -1.32 66.67
N GLY A 140 -6.23 -2.08 65.81
CA GLY A 140 -5.60 -2.70 64.63
C GLY A 140 -4.81 -3.98 64.98
N ARG A 141 -5.13 -4.64 66.10
CA ARG A 141 -4.54 -5.88 66.56
C ARG A 141 -5.35 -7.07 66.03
N VAL A 142 -4.68 -8.11 65.57
CA VAL A 142 -5.32 -9.38 65.19
C VAL A 142 -5.70 -10.18 66.43
N ILE A 143 -6.97 -10.31 66.73
CA ILE A 143 -7.51 -11.02 67.90
C ILE A 143 -8.06 -12.40 67.57
N ALA A 144 -8.20 -12.76 66.31
CA ALA A 144 -8.37 -14.13 65.82
C ALA A 144 -7.70 -14.30 64.45
N ASP A 145 -7.08 -15.46 64.27
CA ASP A 145 -6.44 -15.86 63.02
C ASP A 145 -6.65 -17.35 62.81
N ARG A 146 -7.08 -17.74 61.60
CA ARG A 146 -7.33 -19.15 61.25
C ARG A 146 -6.15 -20.07 61.54
N ASP A 147 -4.93 -19.61 61.18
CA ASP A 147 -3.72 -20.40 61.34
C ASP A 147 -2.99 -20.11 62.65
N GLY A 148 -3.48 -19.19 63.46
CA GLY A 148 -2.91 -18.77 64.73
C GLY A 148 -1.56 -18.00 64.63
N ARG A 149 -1.09 -17.75 63.43
CA ARG A 149 0.24 -17.12 63.19
C ARG A 149 0.22 -15.61 63.38
N ALA A 150 -0.92 -14.98 63.06
CA ALA A 150 -1.10 -13.55 63.15
C ALA A 150 -1.64 -13.09 64.51
N CYS A 151 -1.96 -14.01 65.42
CA CYS A 151 -2.51 -13.70 66.72
C CYS A 151 -1.63 -12.69 67.50
N GLY A 152 -2.27 -11.61 67.96
CA GLY A 152 -1.65 -10.56 68.74
C GLY A 152 -0.81 -9.54 67.94
N LEU A 153 -0.59 -9.75 66.65
CA LEU A 153 0.16 -8.85 65.83
C LEU A 153 -0.68 -7.59 65.47
N LEU A 154 0.03 -6.46 65.39
CA LEU A 154 -0.59 -5.22 64.96
C LEU A 154 -0.49 -5.06 63.42
N LEU A 155 -1.55 -4.60 62.81
CA LEU A 155 -1.49 -4.16 61.42
C LEU A 155 -0.50 -3.01 61.24
N THR A 156 0.14 -2.96 60.08
CA THR A 156 0.98 -1.81 59.70
C THR A 156 0.18 -0.51 59.74
N PRO A 157 0.80 0.67 60.01
CA PRO A 157 0.06 1.94 60.08
C PRO A 157 -0.78 2.21 58.85
N ALA A 158 -0.23 2.00 57.63
CA ALA A 158 -0.95 2.17 56.38
C ALA A 158 -2.19 1.26 56.26
N ARG A 159 -2.14 0.05 56.85
CA ARG A 159 -3.30 -0.87 56.86
C ARG A 159 -4.33 -0.47 57.88
N ARG A 160 -3.94 0.05 59.05
CA ARG A 160 -4.90 0.56 60.03
C ARG A 160 -5.76 1.69 59.50
N GLU A 161 -5.16 2.61 58.73
CA GLU A 161 -5.90 3.68 58.04
C GLU A 161 -6.98 3.16 57.09
N LEU A 162 -6.74 2.03 56.42
CA LEU A 162 -7.73 1.41 55.52
C LEU A 162 -8.92 0.82 56.27
N TYR A 163 -8.80 0.53 57.58
CA TYR A 163 -9.88 -0.01 58.41
C TYR A 163 -10.76 1.08 59.10
N ALA A 164 -10.27 2.31 59.19
CA ALA A 164 -11.06 3.38 59.80
C ALA A 164 -12.48 3.52 59.20
N PRO A 165 -12.65 3.52 57.83
CA PRO A 165 -13.98 3.53 57.26
C PRO A 165 -14.82 2.26 57.53
N VAL A 166 -14.13 1.10 57.79
CA VAL A 166 -14.83 -0.16 58.10
C VAL A 166 -15.44 -0.08 59.47
N PHE A 167 -14.75 0.49 60.46
CA PHE A 167 -15.33 0.79 61.78
C PHE A 167 -16.46 1.84 61.69
N GLY A 168 -16.52 2.65 60.64
CA GLY A 168 -17.62 3.53 60.29
C GLY A 168 -18.80 2.85 59.57
N GLY A 169 -18.76 1.53 59.40
CA GLY A 169 -19.82 0.73 58.78
C GLY A 169 -19.61 0.37 57.31
N ALA A 170 -18.50 0.82 56.67
CA ALA A 170 -18.21 0.49 55.29
C ALA A 170 -17.65 -0.94 55.15
N VAL A 171 -17.99 -1.62 54.03
CA VAL A 171 -17.29 -2.86 53.62
C VAL A 171 -16.22 -2.52 52.60
N ARG A 172 -15.00 -2.90 52.87
CA ARG A 172 -13.84 -2.57 51.99
C ARG A 172 -13.26 -3.79 51.32
N PHE A 173 -13.03 -3.65 50.03
CA PHE A 173 -12.13 -4.54 49.28
C PHE A 173 -10.73 -3.91 49.23
N THR A 174 -9.70 -4.69 49.45
CA THR A 174 -8.32 -4.20 49.32
C THR A 174 -7.51 -5.09 48.38
N ALA A 175 -6.64 -4.42 47.61
CA ALA A 175 -5.80 -5.04 46.60
C ALA A 175 -4.92 -6.17 47.17
N THR A 176 -4.39 -6.96 46.26
CA THR A 176 -3.49 -8.08 46.55
C THR A 176 -2.34 -7.67 47.44
N SER A 177 -2.13 -8.41 48.54
CA SER A 177 -1.01 -8.21 49.45
C SER A 177 -0.61 -9.53 50.11
N THR A 178 0.64 -9.57 50.54
CA THR A 178 1.15 -10.70 51.35
C THR A 178 0.90 -10.47 52.85
N ALA A 179 0.99 -11.52 53.66
CA ALA A 179 0.93 -11.40 55.10
C ALA A 179 2.05 -10.48 55.67
N GLN A 180 3.24 -10.52 55.08
CA GLN A 180 4.36 -9.67 55.45
C GLN A 180 4.04 -8.18 55.27
N GLU A 181 3.41 -7.81 54.15
CA GLU A 181 3.03 -6.41 53.87
C GLU A 181 1.92 -5.92 54.80
N ARG A 182 1.08 -6.81 55.32
CA ARG A 182 -0.05 -6.47 56.19
C ARG A 182 0.31 -6.37 57.67
N ILE A 183 1.04 -7.34 58.17
CA ILE A 183 1.29 -7.54 59.61
C ILE A 183 2.77 -7.61 59.95
N GLY A 184 3.68 -7.40 58.97
CA GLY A 184 5.13 -7.34 59.22
C GLY A 184 5.81 -8.68 59.53
N VAL A 185 5.13 -9.82 59.39
CA VAL A 185 5.71 -11.14 59.70
C VAL A 185 6.55 -11.64 58.56
N ALA A 186 7.86 -11.75 58.77
CA ALA A 186 8.79 -12.41 57.86
C ALA A 186 8.77 -13.93 58.08
N GLY A 187 8.59 -14.70 56.99
CA GLY A 187 8.78 -16.15 57.00
C GLY A 187 7.53 -16.97 56.66
N GLY A 188 7.58 -17.64 55.56
CA GLY A 188 6.56 -18.51 54.97
C GLY A 188 6.40 -18.23 53.49
N LYS A 189 5.98 -19.24 52.70
CA LYS A 189 5.51 -19.00 51.32
C LYS A 189 4.29 -18.06 51.40
N ALA A 190 4.56 -16.77 51.24
CA ALA A 190 3.53 -15.74 51.36
C ALA A 190 2.64 -15.80 50.09
N GLU A 191 1.59 -16.59 50.15
CA GLU A 191 0.59 -16.65 49.10
C GLU A 191 -0.11 -15.29 49.00
N PRO A 192 -0.06 -14.60 47.87
CA PRO A 192 -0.73 -13.31 47.68
C PRO A 192 -2.25 -13.47 47.77
N LYS A 193 -2.90 -12.60 48.55
CA LYS A 193 -4.35 -12.63 48.76
C LYS A 193 -4.99 -11.28 48.51
N VAL A 194 -6.21 -11.28 47.95
CA VAL A 194 -7.13 -10.15 48.00
C VAL A 194 -7.94 -10.24 49.26
N TRP A 195 -8.35 -9.11 49.82
CA TRP A 195 -8.98 -9.08 51.14
C TRP A 195 -10.27 -8.28 51.10
N ILE A 196 -11.24 -8.77 51.87
CA ILE A 196 -12.55 -8.12 52.07
C ILE A 196 -12.79 -7.99 53.58
N ALA A 197 -12.86 -6.74 54.03
CA ALA A 197 -13.09 -6.36 55.41
C ALA A 197 -14.50 -5.86 55.63
N ALA A 198 -15.21 -6.43 56.60
CA ALA A 198 -16.55 -6.00 56.98
C ALA A 198 -16.60 -5.77 58.50
N PRO A 199 -17.38 -4.78 58.98
CA PRO A 199 -17.58 -4.57 60.42
C PRO A 199 -18.43 -5.67 61.02
N VAL A 200 -18.03 -6.12 62.20
CA VAL A 200 -18.88 -6.93 63.08
C VAL A 200 -19.55 -5.99 64.06
N VAL A 201 -20.86 -5.89 63.97
CA VAL A 201 -21.68 -4.92 64.73
C VAL A 201 -22.42 -5.62 65.85
N ASN A 202 -22.33 -5.10 67.07
CA ASN A 202 -23.06 -5.60 68.22
C ASN A 202 -24.53 -5.19 68.22
N ALA A 203 -25.28 -5.66 69.20
CA ALA A 203 -26.71 -5.31 69.33
C ALA A 203 -26.99 -3.81 69.57
N ALA A 204 -25.97 -3.04 70.04
CA ALA A 204 -26.08 -1.59 70.20
C ALA A 204 -25.79 -0.79 68.88
N GLY A 205 -25.46 -1.47 67.80
CA GLY A 205 -25.12 -0.84 66.52
C GLY A 205 -23.68 -0.39 66.43
N GLU A 206 -22.79 -0.77 67.33
CA GLU A 206 -21.38 -0.39 67.33
C GLU A 206 -20.54 -1.46 66.62
N ALA A 207 -19.63 -1.02 65.74
CA ALA A 207 -18.62 -1.91 65.16
C ALA A 207 -17.57 -2.27 66.23
N ILE A 208 -17.59 -3.50 66.73
CA ILE A 208 -16.71 -3.96 67.78
C ILE A 208 -15.41 -4.57 67.25
N ALA A 209 -15.40 -5.08 66.07
CA ALA A 209 -14.22 -5.61 65.37
C ALA A 209 -14.44 -5.60 63.83
N VAL A 210 -13.39 -5.89 63.10
CA VAL A 210 -13.46 -6.05 61.64
C VAL A 210 -13.16 -7.52 61.30
N LEU A 211 -14.10 -8.17 60.63
CA LEU A 211 -13.87 -9.48 60.02
C LEU A 211 -13.21 -9.28 58.66
N ASP A 212 -12.00 -9.78 58.51
CA ASP A 212 -11.20 -9.62 57.29
C ASP A 212 -10.91 -10.99 56.66
N ILE A 213 -11.44 -11.18 55.44
CA ILE A 213 -11.37 -12.46 54.74
C ILE A 213 -10.38 -12.36 53.58
N GLY A 214 -9.36 -13.19 53.61
CA GLY A 214 -8.34 -13.33 52.55
C GLY A 214 -8.69 -14.43 51.57
N LYS A 215 -8.65 -14.11 50.28
CA LYS A 215 -8.83 -15.07 49.17
C LYS A 215 -7.58 -15.16 48.33
N PRO A 216 -7.15 -16.37 47.87
CA PRO A 216 -5.99 -16.48 46.99
C PRO A 216 -6.17 -15.62 45.72
N ALA A 217 -5.18 -14.77 45.45
CA ALA A 217 -5.24 -13.89 44.29
C ALA A 217 -5.07 -14.66 42.95
N ALA A 218 -4.33 -15.78 43.00
CA ALA A 218 -4.11 -16.64 41.83
C ALA A 218 -5.35 -17.39 41.33
N GLU A 219 -6.39 -17.51 42.18
CA GLU A 219 -7.60 -18.21 41.83
C GLU A 219 -8.60 -17.29 41.09
N ARG A 220 -9.78 -17.13 41.66
CA ARG A 220 -10.90 -16.40 41.04
C ARG A 220 -10.57 -14.96 40.65
N PHE A 221 -9.72 -14.25 41.39
CA PHE A 221 -9.35 -12.87 41.07
C PHE A 221 -8.53 -12.81 39.79
N SER A 222 -7.51 -13.66 39.62
CA SER A 222 -6.74 -13.74 38.36
C SER A 222 -7.59 -14.29 37.20
N GLN A 223 -8.47 -15.27 37.49
CA GLN A 223 -9.36 -15.84 36.44
C GLN A 223 -10.32 -14.85 35.80
N LEU A 224 -10.70 -13.78 36.52
CA LEU A 224 -11.49 -12.70 35.92
C LEU A 224 -10.78 -12.09 34.70
N PHE A 225 -9.50 -11.84 34.83
CA PHE A 225 -8.68 -11.24 33.79
C PHE A 225 -8.26 -12.25 32.70
N GLU A 226 -8.35 -13.55 32.98
CA GLU A 226 -8.14 -14.60 31.98
C GLU A 226 -9.30 -14.69 30.97
N ALA A 227 -10.53 -14.36 31.39
CA ALA A 227 -11.72 -14.44 30.56
C ALA A 227 -11.72 -13.38 29.43
N ALA A 228 -11.01 -12.27 29.62
CA ALA A 228 -10.90 -11.16 28.66
C ALA A 228 -9.77 -11.29 27.66
N ARG A 229 -9.30 -12.48 27.41
CA ARG A 229 -8.27 -12.72 26.39
C ARG A 229 -8.76 -12.25 25.02
N SER A 230 -8.38 -11.05 24.65
CA SER A 230 -8.61 -10.56 23.30
C SER A 230 -7.62 -11.21 22.35
N GLY A 231 -8.10 -12.06 21.45
CA GLY A 231 -7.28 -12.69 20.43
C GLY A 231 -6.16 -13.60 20.95
N ASN A 232 -5.04 -13.66 20.24
CA ASN A 232 -3.93 -14.55 20.55
C ASN A 232 -2.86 -13.92 21.45
N SER A 233 -2.69 -12.60 21.39
CA SER A 233 -1.63 -11.86 22.12
C SER A 233 -2.17 -11.02 23.28
N GLY A 234 -3.48 -10.80 23.37
CA GLY A 234 -4.07 -9.92 24.38
C GLY A 234 -3.90 -10.44 25.80
N GLU A 235 -3.50 -9.56 26.71
CA GLU A 235 -3.43 -9.81 28.14
C GLU A 235 -4.15 -8.72 28.91
N ALA A 236 -5.01 -9.11 29.87
CA ALA A 236 -5.60 -8.21 30.84
C ALA A 236 -5.00 -8.50 32.21
N TYR A 237 -4.71 -7.46 32.98
CA TYR A 237 -4.10 -7.59 34.29
C TYR A 237 -4.39 -6.40 35.22
N ALA A 238 -4.22 -6.63 36.54
CA ALA A 238 -4.24 -5.56 37.53
C ALA A 238 -2.82 -5.23 38.01
N PHE A 239 -2.57 -3.95 38.36
CA PHE A 239 -1.27 -3.45 38.80
C PHE A 239 -1.38 -2.43 39.94
N ASP A 240 -0.39 -2.39 40.82
CA ASP A 240 -0.34 -1.46 41.95
C ASP A 240 0.41 -0.14 41.63
N LEU A 241 0.50 0.73 42.66
CA LEU A 241 1.22 2.01 42.57
C LEU A 241 2.74 1.87 42.31
N GLN A 242 3.31 0.70 42.62
CA GLN A 242 4.71 0.37 42.39
C GLN A 242 4.94 -0.28 41.01
N GLY A 243 3.86 -0.44 40.21
CA GLY A 243 3.87 -1.15 38.96
C GLY A 243 4.08 -2.65 39.07
N ARG A 244 3.72 -3.26 40.21
CA ARG A 244 3.78 -4.72 40.43
C ARG A 244 2.46 -5.34 39.92
N LEU A 245 2.58 -6.53 39.35
CA LEU A 245 1.45 -7.30 38.87
C LEU A 245 0.64 -7.83 40.06
N LEU A 246 -0.69 -7.64 40.04
CA LEU A 246 -1.61 -8.09 41.09
C LEU A 246 -2.37 -9.37 40.72
N THR A 247 -2.29 -9.78 39.48
CA THR A 247 -2.90 -10.99 38.88
C THR A 247 -1.85 -11.93 38.37
N GLU A 248 -2.18 -13.18 38.07
CA GLU A 248 -1.24 -14.11 37.44
C GLU A 248 -1.06 -13.74 35.98
N SER A 249 0.20 -13.68 35.49
CA SER A 249 0.50 -13.45 34.10
C SER A 249 0.08 -14.62 33.22
N ARG A 250 -0.49 -14.32 32.08
CA ARG A 250 -0.75 -15.28 31.01
C ARG A 250 0.54 -15.95 30.50
N PHE A 251 1.63 -15.20 30.47
CA PHE A 251 2.91 -15.58 29.88
C PHE A 251 3.89 -16.13 30.96
N ARG A 252 3.35 -16.78 31.96
CA ARG A 252 4.16 -17.32 33.05
C ARG A 252 5.24 -18.29 32.59
N ALA A 253 4.93 -19.15 31.60
CA ALA A 253 5.90 -20.10 31.06
C ALA A 253 7.09 -19.38 30.41
N GLU A 254 6.83 -18.34 29.60
CA GLU A 254 7.85 -17.52 28.95
C GLU A 254 8.70 -16.74 29.97
N LEU A 255 8.08 -16.30 31.07
CA LEU A 255 8.77 -15.63 32.16
C LEU A 255 9.70 -16.60 32.95
N GLU A 256 9.29 -17.85 33.13
CA GLU A 256 10.12 -18.89 33.73
C GLU A 256 11.28 -19.26 32.77
N ASP A 257 11.02 -19.42 31.49
CA ASP A 257 12.05 -19.77 30.49
C ASP A 257 13.07 -18.65 30.28
N SER A 258 12.64 -17.37 30.35
CA SER A 258 13.54 -16.22 30.31
C SER A 258 14.29 -15.93 31.62
N GLY A 259 14.03 -16.69 32.69
CA GLY A 259 14.66 -16.50 34.00
C GLY A 259 14.15 -15.28 34.78
N ARG A 260 13.08 -14.63 34.36
CA ARG A 260 12.45 -13.50 35.07
C ARG A 260 11.60 -13.97 36.25
N LEU A 261 11.12 -15.19 36.22
CA LEU A 261 10.49 -15.89 37.32
C LEU A 261 11.21 -17.22 37.59
N ASN A 262 11.29 -17.62 38.85
CA ASN A 262 11.74 -18.97 39.20
C ASN A 262 10.66 -19.99 38.83
N ARG A 263 11.05 -21.24 38.53
CA ARG A 263 10.09 -22.30 38.22
C ARG A 263 9.08 -22.48 39.34
N GLY A 264 7.81 -22.45 38.99
CA GLY A 264 6.70 -22.58 39.95
C GLY A 264 6.45 -21.33 40.81
N GLN A 265 7.13 -20.22 40.54
CA GLN A 265 6.87 -18.95 41.22
C GLN A 265 5.65 -18.25 40.58
N SER A 266 4.74 -17.71 41.42
CA SER A 266 3.66 -16.84 40.97
C SER A 266 4.22 -15.51 40.49
N SER A 267 3.67 -14.97 39.43
CA SER A 267 3.99 -13.61 38.92
C SER A 267 3.41 -12.51 39.83
N ILE A 268 2.41 -12.83 40.64
CA ILE A 268 1.70 -11.87 41.48
C ILE A 268 2.66 -11.28 42.54
N LEU A 269 2.76 -9.95 42.57
CA LEU A 269 3.65 -9.15 43.42
C LEU A 269 5.15 -9.41 43.18
N ALA A 270 5.52 -10.47 42.47
CA ALA A 270 6.90 -10.81 42.13
C ALA A 270 7.37 -10.09 40.85
N LEU A 271 6.47 -9.93 39.86
CA LEU A 271 6.80 -9.28 38.62
C LEU A 271 6.50 -7.78 38.70
N ARG A 272 7.52 -6.98 38.36
CA ARG A 272 7.37 -5.55 38.14
C ARG A 272 7.27 -5.27 36.62
N LEU A 273 6.26 -4.50 36.23
CA LEU A 273 5.95 -4.20 34.83
C LEU A 273 6.92 -3.10 34.32
N THR A 274 8.12 -3.52 33.91
CA THR A 274 9.18 -2.65 33.39
C THR A 274 9.42 -2.89 31.91
N ASP A 275 9.90 -1.88 31.21
CA ASP A 275 10.33 -2.02 29.81
C ASP A 275 11.49 -3.03 29.73
N ALA A 276 11.41 -3.99 28.79
CA ALA A 276 12.39 -5.07 28.68
C ALA A 276 13.72 -4.63 28.07
N ASP A 277 13.72 -3.54 27.29
CA ASP A 277 14.88 -3.07 26.52
C ASP A 277 15.76 -2.04 27.24
N ASP A 278 15.48 -1.75 28.51
CA ASP A 278 16.21 -0.70 29.21
C ASP A 278 17.57 -1.20 29.68
N GLN A 279 18.64 -0.86 28.94
CA GLN A 279 20.03 -1.12 29.34
C GLN A 279 20.47 -0.29 30.56
N GLY A 280 19.58 0.54 31.12
CA GLY A 280 19.74 1.34 32.31
C GLY A 280 19.03 0.78 33.54
N ALA A 281 18.70 1.65 34.50
CA ALA A 281 17.83 1.26 35.63
C ALA A 281 16.42 0.92 35.09
N PRO A 282 15.83 -0.25 35.44
CA PRO A 282 14.56 -0.68 34.87
C PRO A 282 13.45 0.32 35.18
N GLN A 283 12.90 0.93 34.11
CA GLN A 283 11.79 1.88 34.19
C GLN A 283 10.46 1.14 34.06
N LEU A 284 9.41 1.67 34.69
CA LEU A 284 8.07 1.14 34.49
C LEU A 284 7.67 1.26 33.02
N SER A 285 6.92 0.28 32.53
CA SER A 285 6.43 0.30 31.14
C SER A 285 5.68 1.59 30.84
N ARG A 286 5.67 1.99 29.57
CA ARG A 286 5.06 3.25 29.13
C ARG A 286 3.59 3.36 29.55
N LEU A 287 2.83 2.28 29.44
CA LEU A 287 1.43 2.26 29.85
C LEU A 287 1.29 2.55 31.35
N ILE A 288 2.05 1.85 32.20
CA ILE A 288 2.00 2.02 33.64
C ILE A 288 2.41 3.42 34.07
N ARG A 289 3.49 3.97 33.49
CA ARG A 289 3.92 5.37 33.74
C ARG A 289 2.82 6.36 33.38
N THR A 290 2.13 6.16 32.23
CA THR A 290 1.05 7.04 31.80
C THR A 290 -0.14 6.95 32.74
N ALA A 291 -0.52 5.75 33.17
CA ALA A 291 -1.60 5.51 34.12
C ALA A 291 -1.35 6.19 35.48
N LEU A 292 -0.14 6.02 36.02
CA LEU A 292 0.24 6.63 37.31
C LEU A 292 0.36 8.16 37.21
N ALA A 293 0.89 8.69 36.09
CA ALA A 293 0.98 10.14 35.87
C ALA A 293 -0.41 10.80 35.77
N ALA A 294 -1.34 10.15 35.07
CA ALA A 294 -2.71 10.65 34.93
C ALA A 294 -3.46 10.77 36.25
N ARG A 295 -3.16 9.91 37.22
CA ARG A 295 -3.74 9.95 38.58
C ARG A 295 -3.31 11.20 39.37
N VAL A 296 -2.06 11.65 39.18
CA VAL A 296 -1.48 12.75 39.97
C VAL A 296 -1.80 14.11 39.35
N ALA A 297 -2.35 14.16 38.12
CA ALA A 297 -2.62 15.40 37.40
C ALA A 297 -3.64 16.29 38.13
N PRO A 298 -3.42 17.62 38.23
CA PRO A 298 -4.36 18.55 38.85
C PRO A 298 -5.70 18.56 38.09
N GLY A 299 -6.81 18.43 38.81
CA GLY A 299 -8.16 18.54 38.23
C GLY A 299 -8.92 17.23 38.04
N GLY A 300 -8.48 16.11 38.67
CA GLY A 300 -9.19 14.83 38.58
C GLY A 300 -9.19 14.27 37.15
N ALA A 301 -8.01 14.26 36.55
CA ALA A 301 -7.83 13.77 35.21
C ALA A 301 -8.30 12.32 35.06
N SER A 302 -8.80 12.03 33.89
CA SER A 302 -9.39 10.79 33.43
C SER A 302 -8.82 9.54 34.12
N SER A 303 -9.68 8.80 34.84
CA SER A 303 -9.32 7.48 35.37
C SER A 303 -9.12 6.42 34.28
N VAL A 304 -9.23 6.79 33.00
CA VAL A 304 -9.12 5.92 31.83
C VAL A 304 -8.20 6.57 30.79
N GLY A 305 -7.35 5.78 30.17
CA GLY A 305 -6.51 6.23 29.05
C GLY A 305 -6.04 5.07 28.19
N GLU A 306 -5.39 5.43 27.08
CA GLU A 306 -4.76 4.49 26.17
C GLU A 306 -3.38 4.94 25.72
N VAL A 307 -2.56 3.99 25.28
CA VAL A 307 -1.26 4.17 24.63
C VAL A 307 -1.30 3.42 23.31
N LEU A 308 -1.53 4.16 22.22
CA LEU A 308 -1.64 3.60 20.86
C LEU A 308 -0.32 3.66 20.09
N THR A 309 0.67 4.41 20.59
CA THR A 309 2.02 4.33 20.05
C THR A 309 2.67 3.08 20.59
N PRO A 310 3.04 2.12 19.74
CA PRO A 310 3.61 0.86 20.21
C PRO A 310 4.83 1.04 21.09
N TYR A 311 4.89 0.25 22.17
CA TYR A 311 5.97 0.26 23.17
C TYR A 311 6.29 -1.19 23.58
N PRO A 312 7.51 -1.48 24.05
CA PRO A 312 7.83 -2.80 24.58
C PRO A 312 7.11 -3.04 25.90
N ASN A 313 6.48 -4.21 26.04
CA ASN A 313 5.94 -4.67 27.32
C ASN A 313 7.03 -5.32 28.17
N TYR A 314 6.64 -5.88 29.29
CA TYR A 314 7.57 -6.58 30.20
C TYR A 314 8.20 -7.86 29.61
N LEU A 315 7.74 -8.37 28.46
CA LEU A 315 8.37 -9.46 27.71
C LEU A 315 9.29 -8.96 26.58
N GLY A 316 9.26 -7.67 26.26
CA GLY A 316 9.94 -7.07 25.11
C GLY A 316 9.11 -7.06 23.83
N GLU A 317 7.88 -7.57 23.89
CA GLU A 317 6.98 -7.53 22.74
C GLU A 317 6.41 -6.12 22.55
N ARG A 318 6.29 -5.69 21.29
CA ARG A 318 5.67 -4.41 20.96
C ARG A 318 4.15 -4.50 21.09
N VAL A 319 3.62 -3.71 22.02
CA VAL A 319 2.18 -3.72 22.35
C VAL A 319 1.59 -2.32 22.30
N VAL A 320 0.27 -2.27 22.19
CA VAL A 320 -0.57 -1.11 22.47
C VAL A 320 -1.54 -1.48 23.58
N GLY A 321 -1.99 -0.51 24.36
CA GLY A 321 -2.85 -0.85 25.50
C GLY A 321 -3.74 0.28 25.95
N ALA A 322 -4.69 -0.09 26.80
CA ALA A 322 -5.54 0.86 27.52
C ALA A 322 -5.56 0.48 29.01
N TRP A 323 -5.87 1.46 29.82
CA TRP A 323 -5.89 1.29 31.27
C TRP A 323 -7.04 2.05 31.90
N ARG A 324 -7.47 1.59 33.10
CA ARG A 324 -8.37 2.29 33.99
C ARG A 324 -7.87 2.18 35.44
N TRP A 325 -7.76 3.31 36.10
CA TRP A 325 -7.42 3.37 37.52
C TRP A 325 -8.68 3.33 38.38
N LEU A 326 -8.66 2.49 39.43
CA LEU A 326 -9.78 2.30 40.36
C LEU A 326 -9.38 2.86 41.72
N ASP A 327 -9.69 4.14 41.96
CA ASP A 327 -9.32 4.83 43.20
C ASP A 327 -9.91 4.17 44.45
N GLU A 328 -11.13 3.63 44.36
CA GLU A 328 -11.76 2.91 45.45
C GLU A 328 -10.97 1.72 45.91
N TYR A 329 -10.27 1.04 44.98
CA TYR A 329 -9.52 -0.20 45.27
C TYR A 329 -8.01 0.06 45.36
N GLY A 330 -7.54 1.20 44.89
CA GLY A 330 -6.13 1.60 44.95
C GLY A 330 -5.22 0.87 43.96
N PHE A 331 -5.75 0.42 42.81
CA PHE A 331 -5.00 -0.23 41.76
C PHE A 331 -5.56 0.10 40.35
N GLY A 332 -4.74 -0.15 39.33
CA GLY A 332 -5.13 -0.03 37.94
C GLY A 332 -5.43 -1.37 37.30
N VAL A 333 -6.30 -1.36 36.30
CA VAL A 333 -6.58 -2.46 35.37
C VAL A 333 -6.06 -2.03 34.00
N ALA A 334 -5.35 -2.91 33.32
CA ALA A 334 -4.81 -2.69 32.01
C ALA A 334 -5.14 -3.86 31.07
N VAL A 335 -5.23 -3.54 29.77
CA VAL A 335 -5.30 -4.50 28.68
C VAL A 335 -4.25 -4.11 27.66
N GLU A 336 -3.38 -5.04 27.29
CA GLU A 336 -2.36 -4.90 26.27
C GLU A 336 -2.60 -5.92 25.15
N VAL A 337 -2.35 -5.51 23.90
CA VAL A 337 -2.46 -6.36 22.72
C VAL A 337 -1.24 -6.08 21.84
N SER A 338 -0.68 -7.09 21.17
CA SER A 338 0.48 -6.90 20.30
C SER A 338 0.17 -5.90 19.17
N GLU A 339 1.20 -5.17 18.74
CA GLU A 339 1.11 -4.22 17.61
C GLU A 339 0.56 -4.90 16.37
N ASP A 340 1.05 -6.10 16.06
CA ASP A 340 0.66 -6.87 14.88
C ASP A 340 -0.83 -7.25 14.92
N GLU A 341 -1.35 -7.63 16.06
CA GLU A 341 -2.76 -8.00 16.20
C GLU A 341 -3.67 -6.77 16.22
N ALA A 342 -3.32 -5.74 16.97
CA ALA A 342 -4.10 -4.51 17.05
C ALA A 342 -4.24 -3.80 15.72
N PHE A 343 -3.18 -3.82 14.89
CA PHE A 343 -3.11 -3.17 13.59
C PHE A 343 -3.16 -4.14 12.40
N ALA A 344 -3.48 -5.42 12.60
CA ALA A 344 -3.63 -6.39 11.53
C ALA A 344 -4.54 -5.92 10.36
N PRO A 345 -5.69 -5.25 10.61
CA PRO A 345 -6.50 -4.70 9.53
C PRO A 345 -5.78 -3.58 8.76
N LEU A 346 -4.94 -2.80 9.45
CA LEU A 346 -4.16 -1.73 8.83
C LEU A 346 -3.05 -2.29 7.93
N ALA A 347 -2.32 -3.32 8.37
CA ALA A 347 -1.28 -3.97 7.57
C ALA A 347 -1.84 -4.58 6.27
N ARG A 348 -3.04 -5.19 6.33
CA ARG A 348 -3.74 -5.68 5.14
C ARG A 348 -4.14 -4.54 4.20
N LEU A 349 -4.60 -3.43 4.75
CA LEU A 349 -4.94 -2.25 3.98
C LEU A 349 -3.70 -1.64 3.30
N GLU A 350 -2.60 -1.51 4.03
CA GLU A 350 -1.33 -1.00 3.51
C GLU A 350 -0.82 -1.84 2.32
N SER A 351 -0.89 -3.16 2.42
CA SER A 351 -0.53 -4.05 1.32
C SER A 351 -1.46 -3.87 0.11
N ALA A 352 -2.77 -3.74 0.32
CA ALA A 352 -3.73 -3.51 -0.75
C ALA A 352 -3.50 -2.16 -1.45
N PHE A 353 -3.23 -1.09 -0.71
CA PHE A 353 -2.89 0.22 -1.28
C PHE A 353 -1.54 0.22 -1.99
N ALA A 354 -0.53 -0.53 -1.49
CA ALA A 354 0.74 -0.70 -2.16
C ALA A 354 0.57 -1.39 -3.53
N VAL A 355 -0.22 -2.47 -3.59
CA VAL A 355 -0.55 -3.16 -4.84
C VAL A 355 -1.31 -2.24 -5.79
N LEU A 356 -2.33 -1.52 -5.30
CA LEU A 356 -3.08 -0.56 -6.11
C LEU A 356 -2.17 0.55 -6.64
N GLY A 357 -1.31 1.10 -5.80
CA GLY A 357 -0.31 2.12 -6.19
C GLY A 357 0.65 1.61 -7.27
N ALA A 358 1.14 0.36 -7.13
CA ALA A 358 1.99 -0.27 -8.13
C ALA A 358 1.26 -0.49 -9.47
N LEU A 359 -0.01 -0.90 -9.44
CA LEU A 359 -0.83 -1.07 -10.65
C LEU A 359 -1.10 0.27 -11.35
N VAL A 360 -1.49 1.30 -10.60
CA VAL A 360 -1.74 2.65 -11.14
C VAL A 360 -0.44 3.25 -11.70
N GLY A 361 0.66 3.14 -10.96
CA GLY A 361 1.99 3.59 -11.40
C GLY A 361 2.47 2.86 -12.65
N GLY A 362 2.31 1.53 -12.68
CA GLY A 362 2.65 0.69 -13.83
C GLY A 362 1.82 1.03 -15.07
N ALA A 363 0.51 1.22 -14.91
CA ALA A 363 -0.37 1.65 -16.00
C ALA A 363 0.00 3.05 -16.51
N GLY A 364 0.27 3.99 -15.61
CA GLY A 364 0.75 5.33 -15.95
C GLY A 364 2.06 5.31 -16.72
N PHE A 365 3.03 4.53 -16.27
CA PHE A 365 4.31 4.34 -16.95
C PHE A 365 4.13 3.72 -18.35
N ALA A 366 3.31 2.65 -18.45
CA ALA A 366 3.01 2.01 -19.73
C ALA A 366 2.35 2.98 -20.72
N LEU A 367 1.43 3.83 -20.22
CA LEU A 367 0.78 4.88 -21.02
C LEU A 367 1.83 5.89 -21.53
N VAL A 368 2.71 6.40 -20.68
CA VAL A 368 3.77 7.35 -21.07
C VAL A 368 4.70 6.73 -22.11
N VAL A 369 5.15 5.49 -21.90
CA VAL A 369 6.01 4.78 -22.87
C VAL A 369 5.28 4.59 -24.21
N SER A 370 4.00 4.21 -24.18
CA SER A 370 3.18 4.06 -25.39
C SER A 370 3.05 5.38 -26.15
N LEU A 371 2.78 6.48 -25.46
CA LEU A 371 2.68 7.81 -26.06
C LEU A 371 4.01 8.26 -26.68
N LEU A 372 5.14 8.02 -26.02
CA LEU A 372 6.47 8.34 -26.56
C LEU A 372 6.80 7.50 -27.81
N ARG A 373 6.43 6.21 -27.80
CA ARG A 373 6.60 5.34 -28.98
C ARG A 373 5.75 5.82 -30.16
N MET A 374 4.48 6.17 -29.91
CA MET A 374 3.59 6.69 -30.96
C MET A 374 4.09 8.01 -31.54
N GLN A 375 4.62 8.92 -30.72
CA GLN A 375 5.24 10.17 -31.20
C GLN A 375 6.47 9.91 -32.06
N ARG A 376 7.32 8.93 -31.71
CA ARG A 376 8.48 8.55 -32.55
C ARG A 376 8.02 7.96 -33.88
N MET A 377 7.03 7.06 -33.90
CA MET A 377 6.48 6.49 -35.13
C MET A 377 5.85 7.55 -36.01
N ALA A 378 5.08 8.48 -35.48
CA ALA A 378 4.50 9.58 -36.25
C ALA A 378 5.56 10.43 -36.94
N ARG A 379 6.67 10.75 -36.28
CA ARG A 379 7.81 11.48 -36.87
C ARG A 379 8.48 10.71 -38.01
N VAL A 380 8.63 9.38 -37.86
CA VAL A 380 9.22 8.53 -38.91
C VAL A 380 8.30 8.48 -40.14
N VAL A 381 6.99 8.37 -39.96
CA VAL A 381 6.01 8.38 -41.06
C VAL A 381 5.99 9.75 -41.78
N GLU A 382 6.01 10.86 -41.05
CA GLU A 382 6.10 12.22 -41.63
C GLU A 382 7.41 12.40 -42.42
N ALA A 383 8.55 11.90 -41.91
CA ALA A 383 9.81 11.94 -42.64
C ALA A 383 9.78 11.10 -43.92
N ALA A 384 9.19 9.89 -43.88
CA ALA A 384 9.03 9.02 -45.06
C ALA A 384 8.10 9.65 -46.11
N GLN A 385 7.03 10.31 -45.71
CA GLN A 385 6.14 11.05 -46.65
C GLN A 385 6.82 12.30 -47.24
N ALA A 386 7.70 12.96 -46.49
CA ALA A 386 8.48 14.08 -46.97
C ALA A 386 9.50 13.64 -48.04
N ALA A 387 10.06 12.44 -47.91
CA ALA A 387 10.99 11.86 -48.89
C ALA A 387 10.33 11.46 -50.23
N MET A 388 9.01 11.35 -50.32
CA MET A 388 8.25 11.06 -51.55
C MET A 388 7.88 12.32 -52.34
N LYS A 389 8.54 13.44 -52.14
CA LYS A 389 8.32 14.70 -52.84
C LYS A 389 9.48 14.99 -53.78
N ALA A 390 9.17 15.26 -55.04
CA ALA A 390 10.14 15.78 -56.03
C ALA A 390 9.74 17.22 -56.39
N GLY A 391 10.34 18.19 -55.72
CA GLY A 391 9.99 19.60 -55.94
C GLY A 391 8.50 19.91 -55.75
N ASN A 392 7.86 20.44 -56.78
CA ASN A 392 6.42 20.77 -56.76
C ASN A 392 5.51 19.58 -57.07
N TYR A 393 6.03 18.37 -57.15
CA TYR A 393 5.29 17.17 -57.53
C TYR A 393 5.10 16.25 -56.34
N GLU A 394 3.89 15.70 -56.22
CA GLU A 394 3.56 14.63 -55.28
C GLU A 394 3.64 13.30 -56.02
N LEU A 395 4.53 12.40 -55.56
CA LEU A 395 4.76 11.11 -56.20
C LEU A 395 3.80 10.07 -55.62
N PHE A 396 3.23 9.24 -56.51
CA PHE A 396 2.35 8.12 -56.14
C PHE A 396 3.03 6.78 -56.40
N GLU A 397 2.39 5.90 -57.16
CA GLU A 397 2.94 4.58 -57.50
C GLU A 397 4.05 4.65 -58.55
N GLU A 398 4.99 3.74 -58.47
CA GLU A 398 6.00 3.51 -59.51
C GLU A 398 5.36 2.85 -60.71
N ILE A 399 5.48 3.49 -61.91
CA ILE A 399 4.91 3.03 -63.16
C ILE A 399 5.93 2.50 -64.14
N GLY A 400 7.24 2.64 -63.83
CA GLY A 400 8.34 2.10 -64.65
C GLY A 400 9.67 2.13 -63.90
N GLN A 401 10.49 1.10 -64.11
CA GLN A 401 11.82 0.98 -63.55
C GLN A 401 12.83 0.66 -64.68
N GLY A 402 13.86 1.46 -64.76
CA GLY A 402 15.04 1.25 -65.59
C GLY A 402 16.30 1.07 -64.76
N GLY A 403 17.44 0.75 -65.37
CA GLY A 403 18.70 0.47 -64.68
C GLY A 403 19.17 1.57 -63.72
N ILE A 404 18.98 2.83 -64.10
CA ILE A 404 19.44 4.01 -63.32
C ILE A 404 18.32 5.02 -63.05
N ALA A 405 17.06 4.71 -63.37
CA ALA A 405 15.94 5.63 -63.18
C ALA A 405 14.66 4.91 -62.77
N ARG A 406 13.83 5.59 -62.01
CA ARG A 406 12.48 5.15 -61.69
C ARG A 406 11.47 6.19 -62.16
N VAL A 407 10.38 5.73 -62.68
CA VAL A 407 9.28 6.60 -63.16
C VAL A 407 8.08 6.43 -62.26
N TYR A 408 7.63 7.53 -61.73
CA TYR A 408 6.46 7.54 -60.82
C TYR A 408 5.30 8.24 -61.47
N ARG A 409 4.09 7.75 -61.29
CA ARG A 409 2.89 8.55 -61.45
C ARG A 409 2.95 9.67 -60.42
N ALA A 410 2.66 10.90 -60.85
CA ALA A 410 2.72 12.07 -60.00
C ALA A 410 1.61 13.07 -60.32
N GLN A 411 1.45 14.06 -59.46
CA GLN A 411 0.58 15.18 -59.68
C GLN A 411 1.28 16.49 -59.31
N HIS A 412 1.17 17.48 -60.14
CA HIS A 412 1.65 18.83 -59.80
C HIS A 412 0.80 19.41 -58.65
N ARG A 413 1.39 19.79 -57.56
CA ARG A 413 0.69 20.15 -56.31
C ARG A 413 -0.28 21.32 -56.45
N LEU A 414 0.09 22.33 -57.20
CA LEU A 414 -0.75 23.53 -57.40
C LEU A 414 -1.72 23.36 -58.57
N LEU A 415 -1.23 22.91 -59.73
CA LEU A 415 -2.04 22.80 -60.96
C LEU A 415 -2.93 21.56 -60.96
N LYS A 416 -2.71 20.61 -60.03
CA LYS A 416 -3.43 19.32 -59.99
C LYS A 416 -3.35 18.52 -61.30
N ARG A 417 -2.32 18.78 -62.11
CA ARG A 417 -2.08 18.13 -63.41
C ARG A 417 -1.47 16.75 -63.20
N PRO A 418 -2.07 15.67 -63.73
CA PRO A 418 -1.46 14.37 -63.80
C PRO A 418 -0.16 14.41 -64.58
N THR A 419 0.90 13.79 -64.06
CA THR A 419 2.26 13.91 -64.56
C THR A 419 3.01 12.60 -64.35
N ALA A 420 3.97 12.28 -65.17
CA ALA A 420 4.97 11.26 -64.88
C ALA A 420 6.25 11.96 -64.44
N VAL A 421 6.84 11.49 -63.30
CA VAL A 421 8.13 12.02 -62.82
C VAL A 421 9.18 10.91 -62.86
N LYS A 422 10.23 11.16 -63.66
CA LYS A 422 11.38 10.25 -63.73
C LYS A 422 12.47 10.76 -62.82
N VAL A 423 12.79 9.99 -61.81
CA VAL A 423 13.87 10.26 -60.84
C VAL A 423 15.07 9.43 -61.21
N ILE A 424 16.22 10.08 -61.35
CA ILE A 424 17.48 9.44 -61.72
C ILE A 424 18.22 9.03 -60.49
N GLN A 425 18.51 7.73 -60.34
CA GLN A 425 19.25 7.16 -59.24
C GLN A 425 20.72 6.90 -59.66
N LEU A 426 21.54 7.90 -59.56
CA LEU A 426 22.97 7.75 -59.81
C LEU A 426 23.70 7.32 -58.55
N ALA A 427 24.35 6.19 -58.58
CA ALA A 427 25.14 5.69 -57.46
C ALA A 427 26.33 6.60 -57.08
N GLN A 428 26.81 7.38 -58.07
CA GLN A 428 27.81 8.44 -57.91
C GLN A 428 27.48 9.57 -58.92
N SER A 429 26.95 10.66 -58.43
CA SER A 429 26.71 11.88 -59.23
C SER A 429 27.94 12.76 -59.16
N THR A 430 28.70 12.82 -60.27
CA THR A 430 29.73 13.85 -60.44
C THR A 430 29.06 15.14 -60.92
N ASP A 431 29.61 16.30 -60.55
CA ASP A 431 29.10 17.61 -60.98
C ASP A 431 29.05 17.72 -62.53
N GLU A 432 29.91 17.00 -63.21
CA GLU A 432 29.97 16.93 -64.69
C GLU A 432 28.75 16.19 -65.27
N LEU A 433 28.34 15.06 -64.70
CA LEU A 433 27.16 14.31 -65.10
C LEU A 433 25.86 15.11 -64.83
N LEU A 434 25.81 15.82 -63.75
CA LEU A 434 24.67 16.68 -63.39
C LEU A 434 24.56 17.88 -64.34
N ALA A 435 25.66 18.53 -64.66
CA ALA A 435 25.68 19.65 -65.62
C ALA A 435 25.30 19.19 -67.04
N ARG A 436 25.69 17.98 -67.45
CA ARG A 436 25.32 17.35 -68.71
C ARG A 436 23.82 17.04 -68.74
N PHE A 437 23.27 16.42 -67.66
CA PHE A 437 21.83 16.17 -67.51
C PHE A 437 21.03 17.46 -67.64
N ASP A 438 21.39 18.51 -66.89
CA ASP A 438 20.68 19.80 -66.90
C ASP A 438 20.67 20.43 -68.31
N ARG A 439 21.77 20.26 -69.07
CA ARG A 439 21.87 20.74 -70.46
C ARG A 439 20.96 19.93 -71.39
N GLU A 440 21.03 18.61 -71.35
CA GLU A 440 20.30 17.71 -72.21
C GLU A 440 18.78 17.79 -71.95
N VAL A 441 18.32 17.82 -70.69
CA VAL A 441 16.92 18.00 -70.33
C VAL A 441 16.39 19.34 -70.81
N ARG A 442 17.19 20.40 -70.70
CA ARG A 442 16.81 21.74 -71.18
C ARG A 442 16.65 21.77 -72.72
N LEU A 443 17.45 21.07 -73.44
CA LEU A 443 17.30 20.94 -74.91
C LEU A 443 16.05 20.10 -75.26
N CYS A 444 15.85 18.98 -74.57
CA CYS A 444 14.67 18.13 -74.75
C CYS A 444 13.35 18.89 -74.45
N SER A 445 13.36 19.75 -73.42
CA SER A 445 12.15 20.51 -73.05
C SER A 445 11.72 21.56 -74.08
N GLN A 446 12.59 21.85 -75.07
CA GLN A 446 12.30 22.78 -76.17
C GLN A 446 11.73 22.09 -77.42
N LEU A 447 11.67 20.75 -77.44
CA LEU A 447 11.07 20.01 -78.58
C LEU A 447 9.55 20.12 -78.52
N MET A 448 8.95 20.46 -79.66
CA MET A 448 7.53 20.71 -79.74
C MET A 448 6.80 19.75 -80.70
N HIS A 449 7.51 18.83 -81.33
CA HIS A 449 6.89 17.88 -82.24
C HIS A 449 5.84 17.00 -81.50
N PRO A 450 4.63 16.82 -82.09
CA PRO A 450 3.56 16.08 -81.40
C PRO A 450 3.88 14.63 -81.05
N ASN A 451 4.86 14.05 -81.71
CA ASN A 451 5.35 12.69 -81.46
C ASN A 451 6.58 12.62 -80.48
N THR A 452 7.00 13.73 -79.92
CA THR A 452 8.02 13.79 -78.83
C THR A 452 7.31 13.84 -77.51
N ILE A 453 7.87 13.19 -76.48
CA ILE A 453 7.34 13.33 -75.11
C ILE A 453 7.55 14.75 -74.62
N GLU A 454 6.50 15.36 -74.06
CA GLU A 454 6.55 16.71 -73.53
C GLU A 454 7.12 16.74 -72.12
N ILE A 455 8.22 17.47 -71.88
CA ILE A 455 8.82 17.70 -70.58
C ILE A 455 8.28 19.03 -70.03
N PHE A 456 7.73 18.99 -68.82
CA PHE A 456 7.08 20.15 -68.17
C PHE A 456 8.02 20.90 -67.25
N ASP A 457 8.88 20.17 -66.56
CA ASP A 457 9.73 20.72 -65.52
C ASP A 457 10.90 19.77 -65.23
N TYR A 458 11.98 20.28 -64.63
CA TYR A 458 13.08 19.50 -64.14
C TYR A 458 13.64 20.12 -62.86
N GLY A 459 14.31 19.32 -62.05
CA GLY A 459 14.84 19.81 -60.79
C GLY A 459 15.59 18.73 -60.02
N ARG A 460 15.69 18.95 -58.69
CA ARG A 460 16.27 17.98 -57.76
C ARG A 460 15.28 17.66 -56.65
N THR A 461 15.30 16.43 -56.22
CA THR A 461 14.57 16.01 -55.03
C THR A 461 15.22 16.62 -53.77
N PRO A 462 14.57 16.59 -52.59
CA PRO A 462 15.21 17.01 -51.34
C PRO A 462 16.51 16.31 -51.03
N GLU A 463 16.70 15.07 -51.53
CA GLU A 463 17.90 14.26 -51.38
C GLU A 463 18.99 14.60 -52.43
N GLY A 464 18.72 15.56 -53.31
CA GLY A 464 19.64 16.01 -54.35
C GLY A 464 19.60 15.19 -55.65
N LEU A 465 18.70 14.18 -55.75
CA LEU A 465 18.59 13.36 -56.97
C LEU A 465 17.94 14.18 -58.11
N PRO A 466 18.49 14.15 -59.35
CA PRO A 466 17.92 14.82 -60.47
C PRO A 466 16.61 14.14 -60.90
N PHE A 467 15.61 14.96 -61.26
CA PHE A 467 14.35 14.48 -61.83
C PHE A 467 13.86 15.38 -62.95
N TYR A 468 13.02 14.83 -63.78
CA TYR A 468 12.19 15.63 -64.67
C TYR A 468 10.76 15.13 -64.69
N ALA A 469 9.87 16.07 -64.89
CA ALA A 469 8.41 15.85 -64.97
C ALA A 469 7.96 15.92 -66.42
N MET A 470 7.18 14.97 -66.88
CA MET A 470 6.74 14.82 -68.25
C MET A 470 5.26 14.47 -68.32
N GLU A 471 4.71 14.53 -69.54
CA GLU A 471 3.32 14.10 -69.74
C GLU A 471 3.12 12.64 -69.35
N LEU A 472 2.02 12.39 -68.62
CA LEU A 472 1.59 11.03 -68.29
C LEU A 472 0.87 10.45 -69.51
N LEU A 473 1.46 9.44 -70.13
CA LEU A 473 0.93 8.80 -71.32
C LEU A 473 0.05 7.60 -70.99
N GLU A 474 -1.08 7.49 -71.65
CA GLU A 474 -1.96 6.31 -71.59
C GLU A 474 -1.76 5.49 -72.85
N GLY A 475 -1.13 4.34 -72.75
CA GLY A 475 -0.82 3.48 -73.89
C GLY A 475 0.14 2.35 -73.53
N ALA A 476 0.79 1.79 -74.56
CA ALA A 476 1.81 0.76 -74.41
C ALA A 476 3.01 0.98 -75.32
N THR A 477 4.19 0.51 -74.92
CA THR A 477 5.39 0.60 -75.80
C THR A 477 5.28 -0.33 -77.01
N LEU A 478 5.96 0.01 -78.07
CA LEU A 478 6.02 -0.87 -79.25
C LEU A 478 6.52 -2.25 -78.90
N GLN A 479 7.47 -2.36 -78.00
CA GLN A 479 7.94 -3.64 -77.50
C GLN A 479 6.81 -4.45 -76.88
N GLN A 480 6.06 -3.87 -75.97
CA GLN A 480 4.95 -4.54 -75.31
C GLN A 480 3.82 -4.94 -76.29
N LEU A 481 3.57 -4.10 -77.31
CA LEU A 481 2.55 -4.37 -78.30
C LEU A 481 2.97 -5.51 -79.22
N VAL A 482 4.23 -5.56 -79.66
CA VAL A 482 4.77 -6.65 -80.50
C VAL A 482 4.86 -7.94 -79.75
N GLU A 483 5.26 -7.90 -78.47
CA GLU A 483 5.31 -9.09 -77.59
C GLU A 483 3.90 -9.69 -77.37
N ARG A 484 2.87 -8.84 -77.27
CA ARG A 484 1.48 -9.28 -77.01
C ARG A 484 0.70 -9.66 -78.27
N HIS A 485 0.94 -8.98 -79.34
CA HIS A 485 0.08 -9.08 -80.53
C HIS A 485 0.83 -9.50 -81.81
N GLY A 486 2.14 -9.70 -81.72
CA GLY A 486 2.94 -10.01 -82.89
C GLY A 486 3.32 -8.76 -83.72
N PRO A 487 3.95 -8.95 -84.89
CA PRO A 487 4.44 -7.89 -85.77
C PRO A 487 3.27 -7.03 -86.30
N PHE A 488 3.56 -5.71 -86.45
CA PHE A 488 2.57 -4.74 -87.01
C PHE A 488 2.32 -4.97 -88.50
N GLU A 489 1.10 -4.73 -88.92
CA GLU A 489 0.81 -4.59 -90.34
C GLU A 489 1.69 -3.48 -90.94
N PRO A 490 2.18 -3.67 -92.17
CA PRO A 490 3.11 -2.69 -92.80
C PRO A 490 2.58 -1.24 -92.82
N ALA A 491 1.32 -1.02 -93.07
CA ALA A 491 0.72 0.35 -93.10
C ALA A 491 0.78 1.00 -91.67
N ARG A 492 0.51 0.23 -90.63
CA ARG A 492 0.62 0.70 -89.25
C ARG A 492 2.07 0.97 -88.83
N ALA A 493 3.00 0.09 -89.24
CA ALA A 493 4.41 0.28 -88.98
C ALA A 493 4.95 1.57 -89.64
N VAL A 494 4.58 1.84 -90.94
CA VAL A 494 4.93 3.05 -91.62
C VAL A 494 4.34 4.30 -90.94
N HIS A 495 3.09 4.25 -90.48
CA HIS A 495 2.50 5.36 -89.73
C HIS A 495 3.32 5.69 -88.47
N VAL A 496 3.66 4.67 -87.65
CA VAL A 496 4.44 4.87 -86.44
C VAL A 496 5.84 5.39 -86.72
N LEU A 497 6.54 4.75 -87.66
CA LEU A 497 7.92 5.16 -88.05
C LEU A 497 7.96 6.59 -88.61
N ARG A 498 6.95 7.03 -89.34
CA ARG A 498 6.85 8.40 -89.86
C ARG A 498 6.71 9.43 -88.74
N GLY A 499 5.92 9.11 -87.67
CA GLY A 499 5.79 9.95 -86.50
C GLY A 499 7.11 10.04 -85.71
N VAL A 500 7.76 8.89 -85.50
CA VAL A 500 9.09 8.83 -84.81
C VAL A 500 10.16 9.59 -85.63
N ALA A 501 10.21 9.39 -86.95
CA ALA A 501 11.14 10.10 -87.80
C ALA A 501 10.96 11.64 -87.79
N GLY A 502 9.69 12.11 -87.75
CA GLY A 502 9.38 13.54 -87.58
C GLY A 502 9.91 14.11 -86.28
N SER A 503 9.73 13.33 -85.13
CA SER A 503 10.28 13.72 -83.85
C SER A 503 11.82 13.78 -83.83
N LEU A 504 12.45 12.83 -84.53
CA LEU A 504 13.91 12.80 -84.66
C LEU A 504 14.46 13.93 -85.56
N ALA A 505 13.72 14.29 -86.63
CA ALA A 505 14.14 15.38 -87.49
C ALA A 505 14.16 16.73 -86.74
N GLU A 506 13.15 17.07 -85.96
CA GLU A 506 13.17 18.26 -85.08
C GLU A 506 14.36 18.21 -84.05
N ALA A 507 14.57 17.09 -83.46
CA ALA A 507 15.67 16.95 -82.53
C ALA A 507 17.04 17.19 -83.19
N HIS A 508 17.24 16.61 -84.39
CA HIS A 508 18.53 16.73 -85.12
C HIS A 508 18.75 18.18 -85.61
N GLU A 509 17.72 18.88 -86.02
CA GLU A 509 17.79 20.30 -86.37
C GLU A 509 18.25 21.19 -85.24
N ARG A 510 17.96 20.75 -84.01
CA ARG A 510 18.39 21.42 -82.77
C ARG A 510 19.71 20.85 -82.18
N GLY A 511 20.39 19.97 -82.93
CA GLY A 511 21.65 19.40 -82.57
C GLY A 511 21.57 18.31 -81.49
N LEU A 512 20.35 17.78 -81.24
CA LEU A 512 20.11 16.73 -80.25
C LEU A 512 19.97 15.36 -80.95
N VAL A 513 20.82 14.41 -80.58
CA VAL A 513 20.78 13.03 -81.09
C VAL A 513 20.16 12.12 -80.03
N HIS A 514 19.21 11.26 -80.37
CA HIS A 514 18.47 10.42 -79.41
C HIS A 514 19.32 9.30 -78.83
N ARG A 515 20.24 8.69 -79.56
CA ARG A 515 21.20 7.66 -79.17
C ARG A 515 20.64 6.32 -78.69
N ASP A 516 19.30 6.19 -78.51
CA ASP A 516 18.63 5.01 -77.97
C ASP A 516 17.23 4.78 -78.55
N VAL A 517 17.14 4.79 -79.88
CA VAL A 517 15.88 4.52 -80.55
C VAL A 517 15.59 3.04 -80.57
N THR A 518 14.75 2.59 -79.65
CA THR A 518 14.36 1.17 -79.47
C THR A 518 12.84 1.05 -79.39
N PRO A 519 12.24 -0.12 -79.65
CA PRO A 519 10.81 -0.34 -79.48
C PRO A 519 10.29 -0.09 -78.05
N ALA A 520 11.15 -0.16 -77.05
CA ALA A 520 10.83 0.15 -75.64
C ALA A 520 10.65 1.67 -75.43
N ASN A 521 11.34 2.48 -76.21
CA ASN A 521 11.34 3.94 -76.12
C ASN A 521 10.34 4.61 -77.06
N VAL A 522 9.47 3.87 -77.71
CA VAL A 522 8.37 4.39 -78.50
C VAL A 522 7.04 3.86 -77.92
N MET A 523 6.17 4.75 -77.53
CA MET A 523 4.85 4.41 -76.97
C MET A 523 3.73 4.80 -77.90
N LEU A 524 2.76 3.89 -78.12
CA LEU A 524 1.51 4.22 -78.83
C LEU A 524 0.46 4.60 -77.80
N CYS A 525 -0.01 5.82 -77.94
CA CYS A 525 -0.86 6.46 -76.96
C CYS A 525 -2.23 6.85 -77.56
N ARG A 526 -3.20 6.98 -76.65
CA ARG A 526 -4.44 7.69 -76.92
C ARG A 526 -4.28 9.18 -76.56
N LYS A 527 -4.45 10.09 -77.46
CA LYS A 527 -4.34 11.53 -77.17
C LYS A 527 -5.39 12.34 -77.99
N GLY A 528 -6.16 13.17 -77.29
CA GLY A 528 -7.15 14.01 -77.96
C GLY A 528 -8.18 13.25 -78.81
N GLY A 529 -8.56 12.03 -78.43
CA GLY A 529 -9.50 11.20 -79.20
C GLY A 529 -8.85 10.40 -80.36
N LEU A 530 -7.59 10.62 -80.65
CA LEU A 530 -6.81 9.86 -81.62
C LEU A 530 -6.19 8.62 -80.99
N HIS A 531 -6.16 7.53 -81.77
CA HIS A 531 -5.50 6.28 -81.39
C HIS A 531 -4.19 6.13 -82.13
N ASP A 532 -3.30 5.27 -81.65
CA ASP A 532 -2.01 4.97 -82.25
C ASP A 532 -1.10 6.20 -82.49
N VAL A 533 -1.19 7.19 -81.58
CA VAL A 533 -0.28 8.36 -81.63
C VAL A 533 1.08 7.91 -81.09
N PRO A 534 2.11 7.85 -81.95
CA PRO A 534 3.45 7.45 -81.46
C PRO A 534 4.07 8.59 -80.66
N LYS A 535 4.63 8.26 -79.53
CA LYS A 535 5.40 9.16 -78.68
C LYS A 535 6.81 8.59 -78.49
N LEU A 536 7.81 9.35 -78.90
CA LEU A 536 9.21 9.01 -78.65
C LEU A 536 9.58 9.44 -77.24
N LEU A 537 10.02 8.47 -76.44
CA LEU A 537 10.39 8.63 -75.05
C LEU A 537 11.92 8.80 -74.96
N ASP A 538 12.39 9.24 -73.81
CA ASP A 538 13.76 9.14 -73.31
C ASP A 538 14.89 9.37 -74.34
N PHE A 539 15.11 10.62 -74.74
CA PHE A 539 16.33 11.02 -75.41
C PHE A 539 17.50 10.68 -74.47
N GLY A 540 18.43 9.86 -74.90
CA GLY A 540 19.47 9.19 -74.07
C GLY A 540 20.27 10.10 -73.16
N LEU A 541 19.54 10.74 -72.23
CA LEU A 541 20.00 11.77 -71.30
C LEU A 541 21.14 11.34 -70.40
N ILE A 542 21.38 10.00 -70.28
CA ILE A 542 22.40 9.45 -69.39
C ILE A 542 22.92 8.12 -69.97
N LYS A 543 23.52 8.09 -71.15
CA LYS A 543 24.36 6.96 -71.57
C LYS A 543 25.82 7.29 -71.35
N ASP A 544 26.52 6.45 -70.61
CA ASP A 544 27.97 6.52 -70.45
C ASP A 544 28.68 6.35 -71.81
N THR A 545 29.39 7.33 -72.25
CA THR A 545 30.24 7.28 -73.44
C THR A 545 31.53 6.50 -73.28
N HIS A 546 31.67 5.79 -72.15
CA HIS A 546 32.88 5.01 -71.87
C HIS A 546 32.81 3.52 -72.28
N ALA A 547 31.69 3.06 -72.90
CA ALA A 547 31.54 1.66 -73.29
C ALA A 547 31.74 1.34 -74.78
N ASP A 548 32.11 2.29 -75.65
CA ASP A 548 32.36 2.00 -77.08
C ASP A 548 33.77 2.41 -77.52
N GLY A 549 34.70 1.68 -77.04
CA GLY A 549 36.09 1.61 -77.62
C GLY A 549 36.43 0.18 -78.01
N THR A 550 35.64 -0.47 -78.87
CA THR A 550 36.07 -1.65 -79.67
C THR A 550 34.95 -2.07 -80.62
N HIS A 551 34.92 -1.52 -81.79
CA HIS A 551 34.57 -2.27 -83.01
C HIS A 551 35.10 -1.49 -84.21
N THR A 552 36.31 -1.87 -84.57
CA THR A 552 36.88 -1.61 -85.89
C THR A 552 36.45 -2.72 -86.83
N THR A 553 36.08 -2.32 -88.08
CA THR A 553 35.78 -3.01 -89.33
C THR A 553 34.43 -3.62 -89.52
#